data_05a29d0f3571ee5b9dea0b84e2671ed0
#
_entry.id   05a29d0f3571ee5b9dea0b84e2671ed0
#
_cell.length_a   1.000
_cell.length_b   1.000
_cell.length_c   1.000
_cell.angle_alpha   90.00
_cell.angle_beta   90.00
_cell.angle_gamma   90.00
#
_symmetry.space_group_name_H-M   'P 1'
#
loop_
_entity.id
_entity.type
_entity.pdbx_description
1 polymer ?
#
loop_
_entity_poly.entity_id
_entity_poly.type
_entity_poly.pdbx_seq_one_letter_code
_entity_poly.pdbx_strand_id
1 'polypeptide(L)'
;MEQSSLKFIRNFCIVAHVDHGKSTLADRLLEMTGTVQMRDMRSQLLDSNPIERERGITIKLAPVRMTYRMNNVQGTMYNENQNEIIHSSLYILNLIDTPGHVDFNYEVSRSLAACEGAVLVVDATQGVQAQTLANLNLARKQNLTIIPVINKIDLPNAQIAKVIGELSSLGFRKEEIIAISAKNGTNVDQVLEAIVSVVPAPNGSTSSPLRALIFSSQYDPHKGVVCYVRVVDGSIIAGPAVSISPQIHPQGDPGFGAPRARVTRLQFIASGVEVDPIEVGYFMPKMLKSRGLETGEVGYIATGLKDVALAKVGDTITAQSSVFSSRFSDKSLSVGQLTGKQKTEKQISDNREQKTDNRVIPLPGYKEPKPMVFLGLFPIESDKVSEVRDALGKLRLSDSAFSYKPISSLALGHGFHCGFLGLLHAEVVQERLSREFGLNLLATAPTVEYKIKIKNQR
;
A
#
# COMPACT_ATOMS: atom_id res chain seq x y z
N MET A 1 -26.57 -9.98 0.07
CA MET A 1 -25.52 -10.76 -0.65
C MET A 1 -24.13 -10.10 -0.67
N GLU A 2 -23.96 -8.91 -0.12
CA GLU A 2 -22.72 -8.10 -0.27
C GLU A 2 -21.60 -8.39 0.76
N GLN A 3 -21.87 -8.95 1.91
CA GLN A 3 -20.83 -9.32 2.90
C GLN A 3 -20.04 -10.60 2.52
N SER A 4 -20.42 -11.28 1.44
CA SER A 4 -19.81 -12.57 1.11
C SER A 4 -18.43 -12.45 0.40
N SER A 5 -18.12 -11.32 -0.23
CA SER A 5 -16.85 -11.15 -0.96
C SER A 5 -15.65 -10.87 -0.03
N LEU A 6 -15.84 -10.07 1.01
CA LEU A 6 -14.77 -9.69 1.97
C LEU A 6 -14.13 -10.90 2.67
N LYS A 7 -14.93 -11.91 3.03
CA LYS A 7 -14.44 -13.12 3.72
C LYS A 7 -13.38 -13.89 2.93
N PHE A 8 -13.32 -13.70 1.62
CA PHE A 8 -12.35 -14.36 0.74
C PHE A 8 -11.13 -13.50 0.41
N ILE A 9 -10.98 -12.32 1.00
CA ILE A 9 -9.80 -11.47 0.82
C ILE A 9 -8.83 -11.68 1.98
N ARG A 10 -7.53 -11.76 1.67
CA ARG A 10 -6.43 -11.77 2.66
C ARG A 10 -5.38 -10.77 2.25
N ASN A 11 -5.12 -9.78 3.09
CA ASN A 11 -4.04 -8.83 2.89
C ASN A 11 -2.91 -9.16 3.86
N PHE A 12 -1.76 -9.45 3.34
CA PHE A 12 -0.61 -9.85 4.15
C PHE A 12 0.70 -9.32 3.56
N CYS A 13 1.71 -9.25 4.39
CA CYS A 13 3.07 -8.92 3.99
C CYS A 13 4.04 -10.01 4.42
N ILE A 14 5.22 -10.04 3.81
CA ILE A 14 6.34 -10.89 4.24
C ILE A 14 7.37 -10.00 4.90
N VAL A 15 7.73 -10.32 6.13
CA VAL A 15 8.77 -9.62 6.91
C VAL A 15 9.89 -10.59 7.26
N ALA A 16 11.12 -10.15 7.07
CA ALA A 16 12.29 -10.96 7.28
C ALA A 16 13.52 -10.10 7.58
N HIS A 17 14.58 -10.71 8.12
CA HIS A 17 15.93 -10.15 8.02
C HIS A 17 16.44 -10.23 6.58
N VAL A 18 17.42 -9.40 6.23
CA VAL A 18 18.13 -9.48 4.94
C VAL A 18 18.65 -10.93 4.75
N ASP A 19 18.58 -11.46 3.53
CA ASP A 19 19.01 -12.79 3.13
C ASP A 19 18.30 -13.99 3.79
N HIS A 20 17.23 -13.80 4.56
CA HIS A 20 16.42 -14.90 5.10
C HIS A 20 15.51 -15.57 4.06
N GLY A 21 15.50 -15.07 2.80
CA GLY A 21 14.77 -15.68 1.68
C GLY A 21 13.36 -15.14 1.48
N LYS A 22 13.10 -13.90 1.88
CA LYS A 22 11.83 -13.18 1.68
C LYS A 22 11.40 -13.19 0.22
N SER A 23 12.24 -12.66 -0.70
CA SER A 23 11.92 -12.54 -2.13
C SER A 23 11.80 -13.92 -2.79
N THR A 24 12.58 -14.91 -2.34
CA THR A 24 12.46 -16.31 -2.81
C THR A 24 11.10 -16.90 -2.42
N LEU A 25 10.63 -16.64 -1.20
CA LEU A 25 9.29 -17.07 -0.78
C LEU A 25 8.19 -16.36 -1.60
N ALA A 26 8.32 -15.06 -1.81
CA ALA A 26 7.37 -14.30 -2.63
C ALA A 26 7.29 -14.88 -4.06
N ASP A 27 8.43 -15.14 -4.71
CA ASP A 27 8.49 -15.76 -6.03
C ASP A 27 7.78 -17.13 -6.04
N ARG A 28 8.00 -17.95 -5.01
CA ARG A 28 7.37 -19.27 -4.89
C ARG A 28 5.86 -19.18 -4.70
N LEU A 29 5.37 -18.21 -3.94
CA LEU A 29 3.93 -17.97 -3.79
C LEU A 29 3.30 -17.55 -5.13
N LEU A 30 3.96 -16.69 -5.91
CA LEU A 30 3.50 -16.28 -7.23
C LEU A 30 3.42 -17.44 -8.22
N GLU A 31 4.40 -18.34 -8.17
CA GLU A 31 4.43 -19.55 -8.98
C GLU A 31 3.30 -20.51 -8.61
N MET A 32 3.16 -20.86 -7.31
CA MET A 32 2.18 -21.82 -6.83
C MET A 32 0.73 -21.36 -7.02
N THR A 33 0.49 -20.05 -6.99
CA THR A 33 -0.84 -19.48 -7.25
C THR A 33 -1.11 -19.31 -8.75
N GLY A 34 -0.13 -19.59 -9.62
CA GLY A 34 -0.25 -19.41 -11.06
C GLY A 34 -0.41 -17.94 -11.48
N THR A 35 -0.08 -17.00 -10.58
CA THR A 35 -0.15 -15.55 -10.85
C THR A 35 0.81 -15.16 -11.97
N VAL A 36 1.95 -15.82 -12.03
CA VAL A 36 2.97 -15.67 -13.06
C VAL A 36 3.22 -17.03 -13.71
N GLN A 37 3.25 -17.07 -15.05
CA GLN A 37 3.55 -18.30 -15.77
C GLN A 37 5.01 -18.70 -15.59
N MET A 38 5.30 -19.99 -15.51
CA MET A 38 6.68 -20.53 -15.32
C MET A 38 7.70 -19.93 -16.28
N ARG A 39 7.33 -19.73 -17.54
CA ARG A 39 8.20 -19.15 -18.58
C ARG A 39 8.56 -17.68 -18.31
N ASP A 40 7.74 -16.96 -17.54
CA ASP A 40 7.90 -15.53 -17.26
C ASP A 40 8.50 -15.31 -15.86
N MET A 41 8.69 -16.40 -15.08
CA MET A 41 9.32 -16.35 -13.77
C MET A 41 10.80 -15.98 -13.88
N ARG A 42 11.20 -15.06 -13.03
CA ARG A 42 12.60 -14.65 -12.81
C ARG A 42 12.85 -14.64 -11.32
N SER A 43 14.09 -14.83 -10.93
CA SER A 43 14.49 -14.63 -9.53
C SER A 43 14.23 -13.17 -9.11
N GLN A 44 13.68 -12.98 -7.93
CA GLN A 44 13.36 -11.67 -7.35
C GLN A 44 12.45 -10.84 -8.28
N LEU A 45 11.34 -11.46 -8.72
CA LEU A 45 10.45 -10.88 -9.72
C LEU A 45 9.82 -9.54 -9.26
N LEU A 46 9.54 -9.40 -7.97
CA LEU A 46 8.96 -8.19 -7.38
C LEU A 46 9.99 -7.07 -7.19
N ASP A 47 11.28 -7.39 -7.14
CA ASP A 47 12.36 -6.42 -7.06
C ASP A 47 12.56 -5.79 -8.46
N SER A 48 11.84 -4.69 -8.71
CA SER A 48 11.75 -4.08 -10.04
C SER A 48 12.96 -3.24 -10.42
N ASN A 49 13.67 -2.68 -9.43
CA ASN A 49 14.85 -1.85 -9.64
C ASN A 49 16.10 -2.71 -9.85
N PRO A 50 16.95 -2.43 -10.86
CA PRO A 50 18.23 -3.11 -11.02
C PRO A 50 19.11 -3.11 -9.77
N ILE A 51 19.12 -2.01 -9.01
CA ILE A 51 19.89 -1.88 -7.76
C ILE A 51 19.40 -2.88 -6.70
N GLU A 52 18.08 -3.13 -6.60
CA GLU A 52 17.51 -4.13 -5.68
C GLU A 52 18.06 -5.53 -5.98
N ARG A 53 18.03 -5.91 -7.26
CA ARG A 53 18.50 -7.23 -7.72
C ARG A 53 20.01 -7.40 -7.59
N GLU A 54 20.79 -6.38 -7.91
CA GLU A 54 22.26 -6.44 -7.79
C GLU A 54 22.72 -6.52 -6.34
N ARG A 55 22.01 -5.84 -5.42
CA ARG A 55 22.32 -5.83 -4.00
C ARG A 55 21.62 -6.95 -3.22
N GLY A 56 20.68 -7.67 -3.84
CA GLY A 56 19.87 -8.71 -3.19
C GLY A 56 18.92 -8.20 -2.12
N ILE A 57 18.53 -6.92 -2.16
CA ILE A 57 17.68 -6.28 -1.15
C ILE A 57 16.46 -5.64 -1.79
N THR A 58 15.31 -5.79 -1.18
CA THR A 58 14.13 -5.02 -1.52
C THR A 58 14.23 -3.62 -0.90
N ILE A 59 14.10 -2.59 -1.70
CA ILE A 59 14.17 -1.18 -1.28
C ILE A 59 12.77 -0.60 -1.18
N LYS A 60 11.94 -0.84 -2.19
CA LYS A 60 10.58 -0.31 -2.29
C LYS A 60 9.55 -1.43 -2.15
N LEU A 61 8.46 -1.14 -1.43
CA LEU A 61 7.36 -2.08 -1.32
C LEU A 61 6.72 -2.37 -2.69
N ALA A 62 6.30 -3.61 -2.91
CA ALA A 62 5.65 -4.06 -4.13
C ALA A 62 4.38 -4.85 -3.80
N PRO A 63 3.18 -4.29 -4.07
CA PRO A 63 1.95 -5.04 -3.93
C PRO A 63 1.71 -5.97 -5.11
N VAL A 64 1.12 -7.13 -4.85
CA VAL A 64 0.70 -8.07 -5.87
C VAL A 64 -0.56 -8.81 -5.44
N ARG A 65 -1.52 -8.92 -6.35
CA ARG A 65 -2.74 -9.72 -6.16
C ARG A 65 -2.53 -11.11 -6.73
N MET A 66 -2.83 -12.11 -5.94
CA MET A 66 -2.84 -13.52 -6.30
C MET A 66 -4.24 -14.08 -6.12
N THR A 67 -4.57 -15.16 -6.81
CA THR A 67 -5.77 -15.94 -6.58
C THR A 67 -5.40 -17.34 -6.14
N TYR A 68 -6.02 -17.83 -5.07
CA TYR A 68 -5.75 -19.14 -4.54
C TYR A 68 -7.04 -19.94 -4.35
N ARG A 69 -7.08 -21.16 -4.86
CA ARG A 69 -8.19 -22.08 -4.67
C ARG A 69 -7.88 -23.02 -3.53
N MET A 70 -8.67 -22.94 -2.47
CA MET A 70 -8.61 -23.89 -1.39
C MET A 70 -9.65 -25.00 -1.63
N ASN A 71 -9.20 -26.23 -1.74
CA ASN A 71 -10.09 -27.38 -1.81
C ASN A 71 -10.62 -27.65 -0.40
N ASN A 72 -11.84 -27.20 -0.11
CA ASN A 72 -12.50 -27.55 1.15
C ASN A 72 -12.94 -29.01 1.11
N VAL A 73 -12.08 -29.89 1.60
CA VAL A 73 -12.47 -31.24 1.98
C VAL A 73 -13.12 -31.17 3.37
N GLN A 74 -14.28 -30.53 3.48
CA GLN A 74 -15.15 -30.71 4.62
C GLN A 74 -16.49 -31.23 4.14
N GLY A 75 -16.55 -32.53 4.22
CA GLY A 75 -17.63 -33.41 4.43
C GLY A 75 -19.03 -32.99 4.02
N THR A 76 -19.49 -33.57 2.94
CA THR A 76 -20.84 -34.19 3.00
C THR A 76 -20.64 -35.66 2.72
N MET A 77 -21.00 -36.46 3.73
CA MET A 77 -21.02 -37.91 3.64
C MET A 77 -21.83 -38.40 2.48
N TYR A 78 -21.25 -39.30 1.73
CA TYR A 78 -21.80 -40.48 1.05
C TYR A 78 -23.23 -40.40 0.48
N ASN A 79 -23.28 -40.29 -0.84
CA ASN A 79 -24.18 -41.11 -1.64
C ASN A 79 -23.45 -41.56 -2.90
N GLU A 80 -23.39 -42.85 -3.13
CA GLU A 80 -22.57 -43.55 -4.11
C GLU A 80 -22.91 -43.29 -5.59
N ASN A 81 -23.71 -42.27 -5.94
CA ASN A 81 -24.15 -42.02 -7.31
C ASN A 81 -24.28 -40.55 -7.72
N GLN A 82 -23.58 -39.61 -7.07
CA GLN A 82 -23.60 -38.22 -7.55
C GLN A 82 -22.20 -37.62 -7.56
N ASN A 83 -21.85 -37.02 -8.72
CA ASN A 83 -20.65 -36.27 -8.96
C ASN A 83 -20.30 -35.39 -7.75
N GLU A 84 -19.11 -35.59 -7.16
CA GLU A 84 -18.56 -34.76 -6.10
C GLU A 84 -18.51 -33.30 -6.56
N ILE A 85 -19.43 -32.48 -6.03
CA ILE A 85 -19.30 -31.02 -6.14
C ILE A 85 -18.24 -30.62 -5.12
N ILE A 86 -16.99 -30.58 -5.55
CA ILE A 86 -15.90 -30.00 -4.77
C ILE A 86 -16.20 -28.50 -4.65
N HIS A 87 -16.69 -28.06 -3.52
CA HIS A 87 -16.85 -26.64 -3.22
C HIS A 87 -15.45 -26.03 -3.00
N SER A 88 -14.80 -25.62 -4.08
CA SER A 88 -13.55 -24.87 -4.00
C SER A 88 -13.86 -23.40 -3.78
N SER A 89 -13.37 -22.83 -2.68
CA SER A 89 -13.45 -21.38 -2.44
C SER A 89 -12.26 -20.69 -3.09
N LEU A 90 -12.55 -19.64 -3.88
CA LEU A 90 -11.52 -18.81 -4.51
C LEU A 90 -11.20 -17.63 -3.59
N TYR A 91 -9.97 -17.56 -3.13
CA TYR A 91 -9.47 -16.46 -2.31
C TYR A 91 -8.68 -15.45 -3.14
N ILE A 92 -8.80 -14.18 -2.80
CA ILE A 92 -7.95 -13.09 -3.28
C ILE A 92 -6.89 -12.84 -2.21
N LEU A 93 -5.63 -13.07 -2.55
CA LEU A 93 -4.49 -12.87 -1.69
C LEU A 93 -3.73 -11.63 -2.16
N ASN A 94 -3.73 -10.56 -1.37
CA ASN A 94 -2.95 -9.37 -1.65
C ASN A 94 -1.67 -9.44 -0.81
N LEU A 95 -0.56 -9.76 -1.46
CA LEU A 95 0.78 -9.68 -0.86
C LEU A 95 1.30 -8.25 -1.04
N ILE A 96 1.82 -7.66 0.02
CA ILE A 96 2.65 -6.45 -0.03
C ILE A 96 4.07 -6.84 0.35
N ASP A 97 4.95 -6.99 -0.65
CA ASP A 97 6.36 -7.28 -0.39
C ASP A 97 7.03 -6.09 0.28
N THR A 98 7.84 -6.31 1.31
CA THR A 98 8.39 -5.27 2.17
C THR A 98 9.91 -5.27 2.15
N PRO A 99 10.58 -4.11 2.30
CA PRO A 99 12.01 -4.08 2.55
C PRO A 99 12.41 -4.87 3.79
N GLY A 100 13.59 -5.50 3.76
CA GLY A 100 14.14 -6.22 4.91
C GLY A 100 15.07 -5.37 5.78
N HIS A 101 15.66 -4.30 5.24
CA HIS A 101 16.69 -3.50 5.91
C HIS A 101 16.13 -2.42 6.83
N VAL A 102 16.80 -2.14 7.95
CA VAL A 102 16.36 -1.18 8.98
C VAL A 102 16.21 0.26 8.46
N ASP A 103 16.99 0.66 7.48
CA ASP A 103 16.91 1.99 6.87
C ASP A 103 15.56 2.22 6.20
N PHE A 104 14.86 1.16 5.82
CA PHE A 104 13.56 1.20 5.17
C PHE A 104 12.38 0.86 6.10
N ASN A 105 12.58 0.94 7.43
CA ASN A 105 11.52 0.66 8.42
C ASN A 105 10.24 1.47 8.19
N TYR A 106 10.35 2.63 7.56
CA TYR A 106 9.20 3.44 7.21
C TYR A 106 8.32 2.76 6.14
N GLU A 107 8.93 2.18 5.09
CA GLU A 107 8.22 1.40 4.07
C GLU A 107 7.59 0.14 4.71
N VAL A 108 8.32 -0.54 5.62
CA VAL A 108 7.78 -1.68 6.37
C VAL A 108 6.56 -1.28 7.18
N SER A 109 6.62 -0.17 7.93
CA SER A 109 5.49 0.30 8.73
C SER A 109 4.24 0.60 7.92
N ARG A 110 4.40 1.14 6.70
CA ARG A 110 3.30 1.42 5.76
C ARG A 110 2.67 0.14 5.22
N SER A 111 3.50 -0.83 4.83
CA SER A 111 3.04 -2.13 4.35
C SER A 111 2.24 -2.86 5.41
N LEU A 112 2.76 -2.90 6.65
CA LEU A 112 2.09 -3.51 7.79
C LEU A 112 0.71 -2.89 8.04
N ALA A 113 0.58 -1.56 7.98
CA ALA A 113 -0.70 -0.90 8.22
C ALA A 113 -1.74 -1.12 7.10
N ALA A 114 -1.32 -1.61 5.94
CA ALA A 114 -2.23 -1.97 4.85
C ALA A 114 -2.64 -3.45 4.88
N CYS A 115 -2.19 -4.23 5.87
CA CYS A 115 -2.39 -5.67 5.97
C CYS A 115 -3.14 -6.07 7.26
N GLU A 116 -3.72 -7.26 7.26
CA GLU A 116 -4.25 -7.96 8.43
C GLU A 116 -3.30 -9.05 8.93
N GLY A 117 -2.37 -9.52 8.10
CA GLY A 117 -1.42 -10.57 8.45
C GLY A 117 0.01 -10.27 8.05
N ALA A 118 0.94 -10.96 8.69
CA ALA A 118 2.36 -10.91 8.36
C ALA A 118 2.98 -12.32 8.43
N VAL A 119 3.70 -12.70 7.39
CA VAL A 119 4.53 -13.92 7.38
C VAL A 119 5.92 -13.52 7.86
N LEU A 120 6.32 -14.01 9.03
CA LEU A 120 7.63 -13.76 9.63
C LEU A 120 8.60 -14.87 9.23
N VAL A 121 9.54 -14.56 8.35
CA VAL A 121 10.50 -15.52 7.83
C VAL A 121 11.81 -15.46 8.59
N VAL A 122 12.26 -16.63 9.09
CA VAL A 122 13.51 -16.80 9.83
C VAL A 122 14.35 -17.87 9.14
N ASP A 123 15.62 -17.59 8.91
CA ASP A 123 16.57 -18.55 8.33
C ASP A 123 16.94 -19.65 9.35
N ALA A 124 16.79 -20.91 8.96
CA ALA A 124 17.12 -22.09 9.80
C ALA A 124 18.60 -22.16 10.20
N THR A 125 19.49 -21.48 9.47
CA THR A 125 20.93 -21.51 9.72
C THR A 125 21.40 -20.36 10.62
N GLN A 126 20.69 -19.23 10.59
CA GLN A 126 21.07 -18.00 11.33
C GLN A 126 20.22 -17.78 12.58
N GLY A 127 18.97 -18.25 12.57
CA GLY A 127 18.02 -18.01 13.66
C GLY A 127 17.46 -16.59 13.68
N VAL A 128 16.94 -16.20 14.82
CA VAL A 128 16.32 -14.86 15.02
C VAL A 128 17.40 -13.78 15.08
N GLN A 129 17.27 -12.79 14.20
CA GLN A 129 18.19 -11.67 14.08
C GLN A 129 17.55 -10.35 14.56
N ALA A 130 18.34 -9.29 14.73
CA ALA A 130 17.88 -7.99 15.24
C ALA A 130 16.74 -7.39 14.41
N GLN A 131 16.81 -7.47 13.08
CA GLN A 131 15.75 -6.99 12.20
C GLN A 131 14.47 -7.84 12.30
N THR A 132 14.60 -9.15 12.56
CA THR A 132 13.46 -10.03 12.83
C THR A 132 12.66 -9.51 14.04
N LEU A 133 13.37 -9.17 15.12
CA LEU A 133 12.75 -8.63 16.34
C LEU A 133 12.12 -7.26 16.11
N ALA A 134 12.81 -6.38 15.38
CA ALA A 134 12.29 -5.06 15.04
C ALA A 134 10.99 -5.15 14.23
N ASN A 135 10.98 -5.97 13.18
CA ASN A 135 9.82 -6.19 12.31
C ASN A 135 8.66 -6.87 13.06
N LEU A 136 8.96 -7.87 13.92
CA LEU A 136 7.98 -8.52 14.78
C LEU A 136 7.29 -7.51 15.71
N ASN A 137 8.07 -6.62 16.33
CA ASN A 137 7.52 -5.58 17.20
C ASN A 137 6.65 -4.58 16.44
N LEU A 138 7.02 -4.22 15.21
CA LEU A 138 6.20 -3.37 14.35
C LEU A 138 4.87 -4.05 13.97
N ALA A 139 4.91 -5.33 13.59
CA ALA A 139 3.72 -6.12 13.26
C ALA A 139 2.76 -6.25 14.47
N ARG A 140 3.30 -6.51 15.67
CA ARG A 140 2.51 -6.57 16.91
C ARG A 140 1.87 -5.24 17.28
N LYS A 141 2.56 -4.12 17.07
CA LYS A 141 1.99 -2.77 17.30
C LYS A 141 0.82 -2.46 16.38
N GLN A 142 0.77 -3.08 15.20
CA GLN A 142 -0.34 -2.97 14.25
C GLN A 142 -1.44 -4.03 14.48
N ASN A 143 -1.30 -4.86 15.54
CA ASN A 143 -2.22 -5.97 15.85
C ASN A 143 -2.38 -6.97 14.71
N LEU A 144 -1.33 -7.21 13.92
CA LEU A 144 -1.37 -8.17 12.82
C LEU A 144 -1.33 -9.60 13.33
N THR A 145 -2.02 -10.47 12.63
CA THR A 145 -1.86 -11.93 12.79
C THR A 145 -0.54 -12.36 12.17
N ILE A 146 0.33 -13.01 12.96
CA ILE A 146 1.69 -13.34 12.54
C ILE A 146 1.81 -14.84 12.33
N ILE A 147 2.29 -15.24 11.14
CA ILE A 147 2.58 -16.62 10.77
C ILE A 147 4.10 -16.80 10.82
N PRO A 148 4.65 -17.52 11.82
CA PRO A 148 6.10 -17.78 11.92
C PRO A 148 6.51 -18.87 10.95
N VAL A 149 7.54 -18.58 10.12
CA VAL A 149 8.05 -19.50 9.10
C VAL A 149 9.57 -19.64 9.26
N ILE A 150 10.06 -20.86 9.33
CA ILE A 150 11.50 -21.21 9.30
C ILE A 150 11.83 -21.61 7.88
N ASN A 151 12.69 -20.85 7.21
CA ASN A 151 13.11 -21.09 5.83
C ASN A 151 14.51 -21.71 5.74
N LYS A 152 14.85 -22.23 4.57
CA LYS A 152 16.13 -22.84 4.22
C LYS A 152 16.41 -24.15 4.99
N ILE A 153 15.37 -24.95 5.24
CA ILE A 153 15.52 -26.26 5.87
C ILE A 153 16.29 -27.27 5.01
N ASP A 154 16.48 -26.96 3.73
CA ASP A 154 17.26 -27.76 2.77
C ASP A 154 18.77 -27.66 2.97
N LEU A 155 19.25 -26.70 3.74
CA LEU A 155 20.66 -26.51 3.97
C LEU A 155 21.20 -27.50 5.04
N PRO A 156 22.41 -28.07 4.85
CA PRO A 156 22.95 -29.10 5.77
C PRO A 156 23.25 -28.55 7.17
N ASN A 157 23.44 -27.27 7.33
CA ASN A 157 23.67 -26.57 8.61
C ASN A 157 22.40 -25.98 9.24
N ALA A 158 21.21 -26.39 8.77
CA ALA A 158 19.94 -25.94 9.31
C ALA A 158 19.74 -26.43 10.76
N GLN A 159 19.41 -25.50 11.68
CA GLN A 159 19.24 -25.77 13.11
C GLN A 159 17.75 -25.57 13.50
N ILE A 160 16.86 -26.33 12.88
CA ILE A 160 15.39 -26.14 12.99
C ILE A 160 14.94 -26.15 14.46
N ALA A 161 15.40 -27.14 15.26
CA ALA A 161 15.00 -27.27 16.66
C ALA A 161 15.42 -26.06 17.51
N LYS A 162 16.60 -25.49 17.27
CA LYS A 162 17.09 -24.27 17.93
C LYS A 162 16.20 -23.08 17.57
N VAL A 163 15.91 -22.88 16.29
CA VAL A 163 15.11 -21.75 15.82
C VAL A 163 13.67 -21.86 16.31
N ILE A 164 13.09 -23.08 16.40
CA ILE A 164 11.80 -23.30 17.07
C ILE A 164 11.86 -22.82 18.54
N GLY A 165 12.93 -23.15 19.28
CA GLY A 165 13.12 -22.68 20.66
C GLY A 165 13.20 -21.15 20.76
N GLU A 166 13.93 -20.51 19.84
CA GLU A 166 14.01 -19.03 19.77
C GLU A 166 12.65 -18.39 19.48
N LEU A 167 11.90 -18.90 18.50
CA LEU A 167 10.55 -18.42 18.19
C LEU A 167 9.57 -18.68 19.33
N SER A 168 9.69 -19.82 20.02
CA SER A 168 8.86 -20.12 21.19
C SER A 168 9.13 -19.15 22.34
N SER A 169 10.37 -18.71 22.53
CA SER A 169 10.71 -17.67 23.51
C SER A 169 10.11 -16.31 23.18
N LEU A 170 9.78 -16.08 21.92
CA LEU A 170 9.06 -14.90 21.45
C LEU A 170 7.53 -15.04 21.54
N GLY A 171 7.02 -16.16 22.06
CA GLY A 171 5.59 -16.38 22.32
C GLY A 171 4.83 -17.10 21.21
N PHE A 172 5.52 -17.71 20.25
CA PHE A 172 4.88 -18.57 19.24
C PHE A 172 4.77 -20.01 19.74
N ARG A 173 3.65 -20.66 19.47
CA ARG A 173 3.50 -22.10 19.78
C ARG A 173 4.21 -22.93 18.71
N LYS A 174 4.78 -24.06 19.11
CA LYS A 174 5.55 -24.94 18.22
C LYS A 174 4.72 -25.40 17.01
N GLU A 175 3.45 -25.63 17.22
CA GLU A 175 2.49 -26.12 16.21
C GLU A 175 2.12 -25.05 15.16
N GLU A 176 2.39 -23.78 15.47
CA GLU A 176 2.14 -22.66 14.55
C GLU A 176 3.32 -22.38 13.62
N ILE A 177 4.50 -22.95 13.94
CA ILE A 177 5.75 -22.70 13.21
C ILE A 177 5.83 -23.63 12.00
N ILE A 178 5.88 -23.05 10.80
CA ILE A 178 5.97 -23.79 9.54
C ILE A 178 7.43 -23.83 9.08
N ALA A 179 7.99 -25.03 8.90
CA ALA A 179 9.34 -25.21 8.41
C ALA A 179 9.34 -25.49 6.89
N ILE A 180 9.98 -24.62 6.11
CA ILE A 180 9.93 -24.63 4.64
C ILE A 180 11.31 -24.58 3.99
N SER A 181 11.36 -24.98 2.71
CA SER A 181 12.38 -24.54 1.78
C SER A 181 11.73 -23.76 0.65
N ALA A 182 11.82 -22.43 0.67
CA ALA A 182 11.32 -21.60 -0.40
C ALA A 182 12.05 -21.90 -1.73
N LYS A 183 13.32 -22.27 -1.68
CA LYS A 183 14.13 -22.66 -2.86
C LYS A 183 13.55 -23.90 -3.56
N ASN A 184 13.27 -24.93 -2.78
CA ASN A 184 12.82 -26.23 -3.30
C ASN A 184 11.26 -26.32 -3.40
N GLY A 185 10.54 -25.37 -2.81
CA GLY A 185 9.07 -25.40 -2.72
C GLY A 185 8.52 -26.28 -1.60
N THR A 186 9.37 -26.88 -0.76
CA THR A 186 8.94 -27.78 0.30
C THR A 186 8.10 -27.05 1.34
N ASN A 187 6.88 -27.55 1.63
CA ASN A 187 5.92 -27.04 2.61
C ASN A 187 5.46 -25.58 2.38
N VAL A 188 5.66 -25.02 1.19
CA VAL A 188 5.19 -23.66 0.90
C VAL A 188 3.66 -23.61 0.73
N ASP A 189 3.05 -24.72 0.32
CA ASP A 189 1.60 -24.94 0.33
C ASP A 189 0.99 -24.72 1.71
N GLN A 190 1.63 -25.18 2.78
CA GLN A 190 1.19 -24.97 4.16
C GLN A 190 1.20 -23.49 4.54
N VAL A 191 2.12 -22.69 3.97
CA VAL A 191 2.11 -21.24 4.18
C VAL A 191 0.88 -20.59 3.52
N LEU A 192 0.50 -21.00 2.30
CA LEU A 192 -0.72 -20.53 1.63
C LEU A 192 -1.98 -20.91 2.41
N GLU A 193 -2.04 -22.15 2.88
CA GLU A 193 -3.15 -22.62 3.72
C GLU A 193 -3.24 -21.86 5.04
N ALA A 194 -2.12 -21.59 5.69
CA ALA A 194 -2.06 -20.80 6.91
C ALA A 194 -2.51 -19.34 6.66
N ILE A 195 -2.09 -18.72 5.55
CA ILE A 195 -2.55 -17.37 5.18
C ILE A 195 -4.08 -17.35 5.05
N VAL A 196 -4.67 -18.33 4.38
CA VAL A 196 -6.12 -18.36 4.18
C VAL A 196 -6.88 -18.63 5.47
N SER A 197 -6.38 -19.57 6.31
CA SER A 197 -7.08 -20.03 7.51
C SER A 197 -6.88 -19.12 8.73
N VAL A 198 -5.71 -18.51 8.88
CA VAL A 198 -5.32 -17.80 10.11
C VAL A 198 -5.40 -16.28 9.97
N VAL A 199 -5.04 -15.72 8.79
CA VAL A 199 -5.16 -14.28 8.57
C VAL A 199 -6.64 -13.89 8.48
N PRO A 200 -7.12 -12.93 9.28
CA PRO A 200 -8.52 -12.51 9.22
C PRO A 200 -8.84 -11.82 7.89
N ALA A 201 -10.10 -11.86 7.51
CA ALA A 201 -10.61 -11.04 6.41
C ALA A 201 -10.51 -9.55 6.78
N PRO A 202 -10.35 -8.67 5.79
CA PRO A 202 -10.32 -7.23 6.06
C PRO A 202 -11.65 -6.76 6.65
N ASN A 203 -11.56 -5.85 7.61
CA ASN A 203 -12.72 -5.18 8.19
C ASN A 203 -13.09 -3.98 7.31
N GLY A 204 -14.38 -3.68 7.21
CA GLY A 204 -14.88 -2.53 6.48
C GLY A 204 -16.34 -2.71 6.06
N SER A 205 -16.95 -1.65 5.56
CA SER A 205 -18.32 -1.64 5.11
C SER A 205 -18.42 -1.18 3.66
N THR A 206 -19.03 -2.00 2.82
CA THR A 206 -19.28 -1.69 1.40
C THR A 206 -20.31 -0.57 1.22
N SER A 207 -21.21 -0.40 2.19
CA SER A 207 -22.27 0.61 2.18
C SER A 207 -21.87 1.96 2.81
N SER A 208 -20.72 2.02 3.46
CA SER A 208 -20.19 3.26 4.05
C SER A 208 -19.56 4.18 2.98
N PRO A 209 -19.42 5.49 3.26
CA PRO A 209 -18.67 6.38 2.41
C PRO A 209 -17.25 5.88 2.14
N LEU A 210 -16.74 6.10 0.93
CA LEU A 210 -15.40 5.68 0.54
C LEU A 210 -14.34 6.20 1.50
N ARG A 211 -13.51 5.30 1.99
CA ARG A 211 -12.25 5.60 2.69
C ARG A 211 -11.17 4.67 2.15
N ALA A 212 -10.19 5.23 1.44
CA ALA A 212 -9.05 4.49 0.94
C ALA A 212 -7.76 5.10 1.49
N LEU A 213 -6.89 4.26 2.08
CA LEU A 213 -5.60 4.65 2.66
C LEU A 213 -4.52 4.60 1.59
N ILE A 214 -3.78 5.69 1.41
CA ILE A 214 -2.58 5.72 0.55
C ILE A 214 -1.42 5.16 1.36
N PHE A 215 -0.92 3.97 1.02
CA PHE A 215 0.23 3.39 1.71
C PHE A 215 1.55 3.56 0.93
N SER A 216 1.50 3.87 -0.37
CA SER A 216 2.66 4.24 -1.18
C SER A 216 2.23 5.08 -2.37
N SER A 217 3.20 5.72 -3.03
CA SER A 217 2.98 6.43 -4.28
C SER A 217 4.22 6.39 -5.16
N GLN A 218 4.01 6.54 -6.46
CA GLN A 218 5.09 6.73 -7.42
C GLN A 218 4.64 7.71 -8.49
N TYR A 219 5.61 8.32 -9.16
CA TYR A 219 5.35 9.16 -10.31
C TYR A 219 5.55 8.38 -11.60
N ASP A 220 4.57 8.46 -12.49
CA ASP A 220 4.61 7.93 -13.84
C ASP A 220 4.50 9.10 -14.83
N PRO A 221 5.41 9.23 -15.83
CA PRO A 221 5.38 10.35 -16.79
C PRO A 221 4.07 10.48 -17.57
N HIS A 222 3.35 9.37 -17.78
CA HIS A 222 2.11 9.33 -18.58
C HIS A 222 0.85 9.39 -17.71
N LYS A 223 0.91 8.84 -16.51
CA LYS A 223 -0.24 8.70 -15.60
C LYS A 223 -0.21 9.71 -14.44
N GLY A 224 0.86 10.49 -14.32
CA GLY A 224 1.10 11.37 -13.18
C GLY A 224 1.36 10.59 -11.90
N VAL A 225 0.90 11.10 -10.77
CA VAL A 225 1.02 10.42 -9.48
C VAL A 225 0.12 9.19 -9.45
N VAL A 226 0.71 8.03 -9.26
CA VAL A 226 0.03 6.76 -9.04
C VAL A 226 0.05 6.45 -7.54
N CYS A 227 -1.11 6.51 -6.90
CA CYS A 227 -1.28 6.19 -5.49
C CYS A 227 -1.56 4.69 -5.33
N TYR A 228 -0.81 4.03 -4.44
CA TYR A 228 -1.08 2.67 -4.01
C TYR A 228 -2.01 2.72 -2.81
N VAL A 229 -3.17 2.11 -2.95
CA VAL A 229 -4.25 2.29 -1.98
C VAL A 229 -4.79 0.97 -1.46
N ARG A 230 -5.23 1.00 -0.21
CA ARG A 230 -6.11 0.00 0.35
C ARG A 230 -7.48 0.63 0.58
N VAL A 231 -8.52 0.07 -0.01
CA VAL A 231 -9.90 0.49 0.24
C VAL A 231 -10.35 -0.10 1.57
N VAL A 232 -10.64 0.76 2.54
CA VAL A 232 -11.12 0.35 3.87
C VAL A 232 -12.63 0.25 3.87
N ASP A 233 -13.32 1.26 3.34
CA ASP A 233 -14.78 1.29 3.21
C ASP A 233 -15.20 1.77 1.83
N GLY A 234 -16.41 1.40 1.43
CA GLY A 234 -17.02 1.82 0.17
C GLY A 234 -16.34 1.20 -1.05
N SER A 235 -16.44 1.87 -2.18
CA SER A 235 -15.83 1.42 -3.44
C SER A 235 -15.43 2.58 -4.33
N ILE A 236 -14.48 2.31 -5.21
CA ILE A 236 -14.01 3.24 -6.24
C ILE A 236 -14.41 2.67 -7.60
N ILE A 237 -15.10 3.45 -8.42
CA ILE A 237 -15.47 3.09 -9.78
C ILE A 237 -14.68 3.96 -10.75
N ALA A 238 -13.99 3.34 -11.69
CA ALA A 238 -13.18 4.02 -12.70
C ALA A 238 -13.69 3.75 -14.11
N GLY A 239 -13.48 4.73 -14.96
CA GLY A 239 -13.72 4.64 -16.39
C GLY A 239 -15.01 5.28 -16.86
N PRO A 240 -15.08 5.64 -18.16
CA PRO A 240 -16.33 6.07 -18.77
C PRO A 240 -17.32 4.92 -18.60
N ALA A 241 -18.56 5.25 -18.26
CA ALA A 241 -19.65 4.29 -18.32
C ALA A 241 -19.63 3.69 -19.72
N VAL A 242 -19.07 2.48 -19.84
CA VAL A 242 -19.20 1.74 -21.09
C VAL A 242 -20.69 1.52 -21.22
N SER A 243 -21.31 2.22 -22.18
CA SER A 243 -22.64 1.89 -22.62
C SER A 243 -22.54 0.45 -23.11
N ILE A 244 -22.92 -0.48 -22.24
CA ILE A 244 -23.24 -1.83 -22.71
C ILE A 244 -24.45 -1.56 -23.58
N SER A 245 -24.24 -1.55 -24.90
CA SER A 245 -25.34 -1.59 -25.85
C SER A 245 -26.24 -2.72 -25.37
N PRO A 246 -27.52 -2.47 -25.08
CA PRO A 246 -28.42 -3.55 -24.74
C PRO A 246 -28.38 -4.47 -25.94
N GLN A 247 -27.88 -5.69 -25.77
CA GLN A 247 -28.13 -6.73 -26.76
C GLN A 247 -29.63 -6.81 -26.85
N ILE A 248 -30.13 -6.48 -28.03
CA ILE A 248 -31.54 -6.50 -28.38
C ILE A 248 -32.03 -7.92 -28.11
N HIS A 249 -32.70 -8.11 -26.99
CA HIS A 249 -33.57 -9.28 -26.83
C HIS A 249 -34.76 -9.08 -27.77
N PRO A 250 -35.11 -10.08 -28.60
CA PRO A 250 -36.17 -9.95 -29.60
C PRO A 250 -37.58 -10.01 -29.02
N GLN A 251 -37.82 -9.50 -27.84
CA GLN A 251 -39.19 -9.31 -27.32
C GLN A 251 -39.18 -7.98 -26.56
N GLY A 252 -39.84 -7.00 -27.15
CA GLY A 252 -39.92 -5.64 -26.72
C GLY A 252 -40.52 -5.45 -25.35
N ASP A 253 -39.66 -5.03 -24.43
CA ASP A 253 -40.07 -4.38 -23.21
C ASP A 253 -39.19 -3.13 -23.05
N PRO A 254 -39.73 -1.91 -22.94
CA PRO A 254 -38.92 -0.70 -22.74
C PRO A 254 -38.40 -0.70 -21.31
N GLY A 255 -37.39 -1.56 -21.05
CA GLY A 255 -36.72 -1.66 -19.78
C GLY A 255 -35.99 -0.38 -19.43
N PHE A 256 -36.30 0.15 -18.28
CA PHE A 256 -35.65 1.22 -17.56
C PHE A 256 -34.14 1.28 -17.85
N GLY A 257 -33.66 2.44 -18.31
CA GLY A 257 -32.26 2.66 -18.57
C GLY A 257 -31.45 2.38 -17.31
N ALA A 258 -30.55 1.37 -17.40
CA ALA A 258 -29.61 1.09 -16.33
C ALA A 258 -28.88 2.38 -15.94
N PRO A 259 -28.76 2.72 -14.66
CA PRO A 259 -28.08 3.92 -14.21
C PRO A 259 -26.66 3.91 -14.77
N ARG A 260 -26.30 4.97 -15.51
CA ARG A 260 -24.92 5.16 -15.99
C ARG A 260 -24.01 5.13 -14.77
N ALA A 261 -23.11 4.15 -14.67
CA ALA A 261 -22.13 4.10 -13.62
C ALA A 261 -21.35 5.42 -13.63
N ARG A 262 -21.55 6.26 -12.61
CA ARG A 262 -20.81 7.50 -12.45
C ARG A 262 -19.39 7.15 -12.05
N VAL A 263 -18.39 7.70 -12.74
CA VAL A 263 -17.02 7.70 -12.28
C VAL A 263 -16.95 8.33 -10.90
N THR A 264 -16.29 7.69 -9.97
CA THR A 264 -16.12 8.23 -8.62
C THR A 264 -15.13 9.38 -8.66
N ARG A 265 -15.59 10.62 -8.46
CA ARG A 265 -14.71 11.75 -8.23
C ARG A 265 -14.08 11.61 -6.85
N LEU A 266 -12.78 11.70 -6.79
CA LEU A 266 -12.01 11.44 -5.58
C LEU A 266 -11.54 12.77 -4.95
N GLN A 267 -11.51 12.79 -3.61
CA GLN A 267 -10.96 13.90 -2.83
C GLN A 267 -9.92 13.38 -1.87
N PHE A 268 -8.76 14.01 -1.85
CA PHE A 268 -7.69 13.80 -0.87
C PHE A 268 -7.99 14.63 0.37
N ILE A 269 -8.19 14.01 1.52
CA ILE A 269 -8.67 14.71 2.72
C ILE A 269 -7.65 15.73 3.23
N ALA A 270 -6.35 15.38 3.25
CA ALA A 270 -5.32 16.27 3.79
C ALA A 270 -5.02 17.47 2.88
N SER A 271 -4.99 17.28 1.57
CA SER A 271 -4.71 18.37 0.62
C SER A 271 -5.96 19.09 0.13
N GLY A 272 -7.14 18.49 0.30
CA GLY A 272 -8.39 19.00 -0.25
C GLY A 272 -8.52 18.91 -1.77
N VAL A 273 -7.52 18.33 -2.44
CA VAL A 273 -7.48 18.23 -3.91
C VAL A 273 -8.50 17.21 -4.40
N GLU A 274 -9.20 17.57 -5.46
CA GLU A 274 -10.16 16.71 -6.14
C GLU A 274 -9.59 16.23 -7.47
N VAL A 275 -9.80 14.94 -7.77
CA VAL A 275 -9.34 14.33 -9.03
C VAL A 275 -10.39 13.41 -9.61
N ASP A 276 -10.44 13.36 -10.93
CA ASP A 276 -11.11 12.29 -11.67
C ASP A 276 -10.04 11.26 -12.04
N PRO A 277 -10.09 10.03 -11.50
CA PRO A 277 -9.02 9.04 -11.74
C PRO A 277 -8.93 8.69 -13.22
N ILE A 278 -7.70 8.76 -13.77
CA ILE A 278 -7.42 8.35 -15.15
C ILE A 278 -7.59 6.83 -15.28
N GLU A 279 -7.14 6.11 -14.26
CA GLU A 279 -7.14 4.66 -14.25
C GLU A 279 -7.16 4.16 -12.80
N VAL A 280 -7.88 3.07 -12.57
CA VAL A 280 -7.87 2.31 -11.32
C VAL A 280 -7.61 0.85 -11.65
N GLY A 281 -6.89 0.16 -10.78
CA GLY A 281 -6.59 -1.24 -10.99
C GLY A 281 -5.81 -1.88 -9.83
N TYR A 282 -5.26 -3.04 -10.09
CA TYR A 282 -4.47 -3.82 -9.15
C TYR A 282 -3.17 -4.32 -9.81
N PHE A 283 -2.31 -4.96 -9.04
CA PHE A 283 -1.00 -5.43 -9.50
C PHE A 283 -0.99 -6.95 -9.70
N MET A 284 -0.50 -7.43 -10.87
CA MET A 284 -0.33 -8.86 -11.20
C MET A 284 0.93 -9.16 -12.03
N PRO A 285 2.12 -9.07 -11.55
CA PRO A 285 2.80 -8.05 -10.75
C PRO A 285 2.77 -6.66 -11.39
N LYS A 286 2.53 -6.59 -12.72
CA LYS A 286 2.35 -5.32 -13.43
C LYS A 286 0.99 -4.71 -13.12
N MET A 287 0.87 -3.41 -13.29
CA MET A 287 -0.41 -2.70 -13.17
C MET A 287 -1.42 -3.25 -14.19
N LEU A 288 -2.55 -3.74 -13.69
CA LEU A 288 -3.65 -4.23 -14.49
C LEU A 288 -4.89 -3.38 -14.20
N LYS A 289 -5.41 -2.76 -15.26
CA LYS A 289 -6.60 -1.92 -15.17
C LYS A 289 -7.83 -2.73 -14.77
N SER A 290 -8.64 -2.18 -13.89
CA SER A 290 -9.93 -2.76 -13.46
C SER A 290 -11.07 -1.75 -13.60
N ARG A 291 -12.30 -2.22 -13.43
CA ARG A 291 -13.50 -1.36 -13.37
C ARG A 291 -13.60 -0.56 -12.09
N GLY A 292 -12.84 -0.93 -11.06
CA GLY A 292 -12.84 -0.28 -9.76
C GLY A 292 -12.11 -1.11 -8.73
N LEU A 293 -12.20 -0.65 -7.48
CA LEU A 293 -11.72 -1.35 -6.28
C LEU A 293 -12.84 -1.35 -5.25
N GLU A 294 -13.03 -2.48 -4.60
CA GLU A 294 -14.03 -2.68 -3.55
C GLU A 294 -13.39 -2.66 -2.16
N THR A 295 -14.25 -2.57 -1.13
CA THR A 295 -13.81 -2.66 0.28
C THR A 295 -12.91 -3.87 0.51
N GLY A 296 -11.82 -3.67 1.22
CA GLY A 296 -10.82 -4.69 1.53
C GLY A 296 -9.76 -4.92 0.46
N GLU A 297 -9.94 -4.40 -0.75
CA GLU A 297 -9.00 -4.61 -1.84
C GLU A 297 -7.79 -3.66 -1.78
N VAL A 298 -6.67 -4.18 -2.28
CA VAL A 298 -5.43 -3.44 -2.51
C VAL A 298 -5.25 -3.20 -4.00
N GLY A 299 -4.93 -1.97 -4.37
CA GLY A 299 -4.75 -1.61 -5.77
C GLY A 299 -4.07 -0.26 -5.95
N TYR A 300 -4.26 0.34 -7.12
CA TYR A 300 -3.71 1.66 -7.45
C TYR A 300 -4.75 2.57 -8.08
N ILE A 301 -4.47 3.87 -7.95
CA ILE A 301 -5.21 4.96 -8.58
C ILE A 301 -4.21 5.85 -9.31
N ALA A 302 -4.34 5.96 -10.63
CA ALA A 302 -3.62 6.93 -11.43
C ALA A 302 -4.38 8.26 -11.42
N THR A 303 -3.81 9.28 -10.83
CA THR A 303 -4.51 10.53 -10.50
C THR A 303 -4.39 11.61 -11.56
N GLY A 304 -3.36 11.53 -12.42
CA GLY A 304 -3.02 12.61 -13.35
C GLY A 304 -2.33 13.82 -12.70
N LEU A 305 -2.18 13.84 -11.39
CA LEU A 305 -1.48 14.91 -10.68
C LEU A 305 0.00 14.94 -11.07
N LYS A 306 0.54 16.13 -11.23
CA LYS A 306 1.96 16.32 -11.55
C LYS A 306 2.82 16.53 -10.29
N ASP A 307 2.19 16.87 -9.17
CA ASP A 307 2.85 17.12 -7.89
C ASP A 307 2.47 16.03 -6.87
N VAL A 308 3.46 15.27 -6.42
CA VAL A 308 3.29 14.21 -5.39
C VAL A 308 2.93 14.81 -4.03
N ALA A 309 3.27 16.07 -3.77
CA ALA A 309 2.93 16.72 -2.51
C ALA A 309 1.42 16.82 -2.29
N LEU A 310 0.62 16.75 -3.36
CA LEU A 310 -0.83 16.78 -3.32
C LEU A 310 -1.48 15.42 -2.97
N ALA A 311 -0.72 14.32 -3.11
CA ALA A 311 -1.16 12.96 -2.85
C ALA A 311 -0.21 12.28 -1.87
N LYS A 312 -0.18 12.78 -0.64
CA LYS A 312 0.75 12.31 0.41
C LYS A 312 0.44 10.88 0.83
N VAL A 313 1.48 10.11 1.07
CA VAL A 313 1.36 8.79 1.69
C VAL A 313 0.87 8.95 3.14
N GLY A 314 -0.14 8.15 3.49
CA GLY A 314 -0.85 8.25 4.78
C GLY A 314 -2.11 9.13 4.71
N ASP A 315 -2.37 9.79 3.58
CA ASP A 315 -3.64 10.50 3.39
C ASP A 315 -4.78 9.53 3.10
N THR A 316 -5.98 9.99 3.35
CA THR A 316 -7.22 9.27 3.07
C THR A 316 -7.88 9.85 1.83
N ILE A 317 -8.20 8.97 0.89
CA ILE A 317 -9.00 9.31 -0.27
C ILE A 317 -10.46 8.99 0.04
N THR A 318 -11.35 9.94 -0.28
CA THR A 318 -12.80 9.77 -0.20
C THR A 318 -13.47 10.07 -1.53
N ALA A 319 -14.73 9.65 -1.69
CA ALA A 319 -15.56 10.08 -2.80
C ALA A 319 -16.14 11.47 -2.50
N GLN A 320 -16.07 12.37 -3.48
CA GLN A 320 -16.80 13.63 -3.36
C GLN A 320 -18.30 13.30 -3.32
N SER A 321 -18.95 13.58 -2.19
CA SER A 321 -20.41 13.56 -2.12
C SER A 321 -20.93 14.59 -3.10
N SER A 322 -21.61 14.14 -4.14
CA SER A 322 -22.44 15.04 -4.96
C SER A 322 -23.63 15.50 -4.09
N VAL A 323 -23.35 16.31 -3.09
CA VAL A 323 -24.39 17.14 -2.51
C VAL A 323 -24.78 18.10 -3.65
N PHE A 324 -25.89 17.82 -4.26
CA PHE A 324 -26.60 18.80 -5.07
C PHE A 324 -26.79 20.01 -4.16
N SER A 325 -25.87 20.97 -4.17
CA SER A 325 -26.17 22.32 -3.76
C SER A 325 -27.05 22.86 -4.86
N SER A 326 -28.34 22.66 -4.74
CA SER A 326 -29.34 23.49 -5.38
C SER A 326 -29.17 24.88 -4.80
N ARG A 327 -28.15 25.60 -5.26
CA ARG A 327 -28.16 27.04 -5.25
C ARG A 327 -29.22 27.44 -6.28
N PHE A 328 -30.46 27.40 -5.86
CA PHE A 328 -31.46 28.23 -6.48
C PHE A 328 -30.98 29.68 -6.27
N SER A 329 -30.45 30.26 -7.31
CA SER A 329 -30.30 31.69 -7.43
C SER A 329 -31.68 32.26 -7.61
N ASP A 330 -32.36 32.60 -6.51
CA ASP A 330 -33.46 33.54 -6.56
C ASP A 330 -32.89 34.90 -6.93
N LYS A 331 -32.77 35.13 -8.22
CA LYS A 331 -32.85 36.46 -8.83
C LYS A 331 -34.15 36.53 -9.56
N SER A 332 -35.19 36.95 -8.89
CA SER A 332 -36.29 37.62 -9.51
C SER A 332 -36.72 38.79 -8.63
N LEU A 333 -36.37 39.95 -9.13
CA LEU A 333 -36.98 41.23 -8.76
C LEU A 333 -38.51 41.15 -8.84
N SER A 334 -39.18 41.66 -7.85
CA SER A 334 -40.33 42.56 -8.13
C SER A 334 -40.69 43.38 -6.90
N VAL A 335 -40.71 44.64 -7.13
CA VAL A 335 -41.25 45.73 -6.34
C VAL A 335 -42.76 45.53 -6.17
N GLY A 336 -43.30 45.83 -4.99
CA GLY A 336 -44.73 45.87 -4.78
C GLY A 336 -45.13 46.11 -3.32
N GLN A 337 -45.45 47.27 -3.05
CA GLN A 337 -45.93 47.96 -1.86
C GLN A 337 -47.07 47.30 -1.05
N LEU A 338 -47.02 47.59 0.26
CA LEU A 338 -48.08 48.08 1.16
C LEU A 338 -48.98 47.09 1.92
N THR A 339 -48.97 47.37 3.22
CA THR A 339 -50.05 47.45 4.23
C THR A 339 -50.46 46.20 5.02
N GLY A 340 -50.31 46.36 6.32
CA GLY A 340 -51.38 46.10 7.28
C GLY A 340 -51.38 44.83 8.13
N LYS A 341 -50.93 44.99 9.36
CA LYS A 341 -51.47 44.39 10.61
C LYS A 341 -52.01 42.94 10.57
N GLN A 342 -51.40 42.04 11.31
CA GLN A 342 -51.93 41.51 12.59
C GLN A 342 -51.05 40.41 13.15
N LYS A 343 -50.82 40.47 14.47
CA LYS A 343 -50.17 39.41 15.31
C LYS A 343 -51.02 38.14 15.33
N THR A 344 -50.40 37.03 15.12
CA THR A 344 -50.83 35.76 15.73
C THR A 344 -49.60 34.92 15.98
N GLU A 345 -49.29 34.74 17.24
CA GLU A 345 -48.34 33.75 17.74
C GLU A 345 -48.82 32.37 17.30
N LYS A 346 -48.03 31.71 16.49
CA LYS A 346 -48.13 30.26 16.27
C LYS A 346 -46.79 29.66 16.58
N GLN A 347 -46.81 28.78 17.58
CA GLN A 347 -45.75 27.89 17.98
C GLN A 347 -45.07 27.27 16.73
N ILE A 348 -43.85 27.68 16.49
CA ILE A 348 -42.95 26.98 15.55
C ILE A 348 -42.33 25.88 16.37
N SER A 349 -42.80 24.67 16.16
CA SER A 349 -42.15 23.45 16.62
C SER A 349 -40.73 23.43 16.07
N ASP A 350 -39.78 23.40 16.98
CA ASP A 350 -38.35 23.33 16.74
C ASP A 350 -38.00 21.96 16.13
N ASN A 351 -38.30 21.79 14.84
CA ASN A 351 -37.70 20.70 14.03
C ASN A 351 -36.28 21.14 13.68
N ARG A 352 -35.38 21.07 14.67
CA ARG A 352 -33.96 20.92 14.39
C ARG A 352 -33.76 19.59 13.68
N GLU A 353 -33.84 19.64 12.35
CA GLU A 353 -33.20 18.62 11.53
C GLU A 353 -31.75 18.48 12.03
N GLN A 354 -31.47 17.37 12.66
CA GLN A 354 -30.11 16.93 12.93
C GLN A 354 -29.43 16.84 11.56
N LYS A 355 -28.71 17.88 11.18
CA LYS A 355 -27.68 17.80 10.15
C LYS A 355 -26.68 16.81 10.68
N THR A 356 -26.83 15.55 10.31
CA THR A 356 -25.78 14.56 10.44
C THR A 356 -24.58 15.11 9.67
N ASP A 357 -23.56 15.50 10.41
CA ASP A 357 -22.29 15.98 9.84
C ASP A 357 -21.65 14.78 9.12
N ASN A 358 -21.91 14.66 7.81
CA ASN A 358 -21.42 13.59 6.94
C ASN A 358 -19.92 13.74 6.64
N ARG A 359 -19.14 14.31 7.57
CA ARG A 359 -17.69 14.41 7.41
C ARG A 359 -17.07 13.02 7.54
N VAL A 360 -16.45 12.59 6.46
CA VAL A 360 -15.65 11.37 6.46
C VAL A 360 -14.47 11.53 7.41
N ILE A 361 -14.36 10.65 8.41
CA ILE A 361 -13.26 10.67 9.38
C ILE A 361 -12.02 10.10 8.70
N PRO A 362 -10.89 10.87 8.63
CA PRO A 362 -9.66 10.38 8.05
C PRO A 362 -9.17 9.11 8.74
N LEU A 363 -8.58 8.21 7.97
CA LEU A 363 -7.87 7.06 8.52
C LEU A 363 -6.61 7.52 9.25
N PRO A 364 -6.11 6.74 10.25
CA PRO A 364 -4.85 7.05 10.89
C PRO A 364 -3.74 7.11 9.84
N GLY A 365 -3.12 8.29 9.70
CA GLY A 365 -2.01 8.48 8.78
C GLY A 365 -0.69 7.95 9.34
N TYR A 366 0.38 8.07 8.55
CA TYR A 366 1.73 7.69 8.96
C TYR A 366 2.48 8.91 9.51
N LYS A 367 3.38 8.66 10.45
CA LYS A 367 4.34 9.68 10.86
C LYS A 367 5.35 9.89 9.72
N GLU A 368 5.61 11.14 9.37
CA GLU A 368 6.67 11.44 8.40
C GLU A 368 8.01 10.90 8.91
N PRO A 369 8.79 10.23 8.05
CA PRO A 369 10.10 9.74 8.44
C PRO A 369 11.03 10.93 8.71
N LYS A 370 11.77 10.85 9.81
CA LYS A 370 12.80 11.84 10.12
C LYS A 370 14.13 11.35 9.60
N PRO A 371 14.87 12.18 8.84
CA PRO A 371 16.22 11.85 8.45
C PRO A 371 17.10 11.61 9.68
N MET A 372 17.96 10.59 9.61
CA MET A 372 18.88 10.19 10.65
C MET A 372 20.33 10.46 10.27
N VAL A 373 20.62 10.44 8.97
CA VAL A 373 21.95 10.63 8.40
C VAL A 373 21.90 11.78 7.41
N PHE A 374 22.87 12.67 7.48
CA PHE A 374 22.97 13.83 6.61
C PHE A 374 24.31 13.84 5.89
N LEU A 375 24.30 14.21 4.61
CA LEU A 375 25.51 14.45 3.83
C LEU A 375 25.28 15.55 2.80
N GLY A 376 26.36 16.20 2.40
CA GLY A 376 26.36 17.14 1.31
C GLY A 376 26.60 16.42 -0.01
N LEU A 377 25.80 16.70 -1.02
CA LEU A 377 25.98 16.25 -2.39
C LEU A 377 26.37 17.44 -3.26
N PHE A 378 27.53 17.38 -3.86
CA PHE A 378 28.08 18.44 -4.71
C PHE A 378 28.35 17.89 -6.11
N PRO A 379 27.89 18.56 -7.18
CA PRO A 379 28.29 18.18 -8.53
C PRO A 379 29.78 18.35 -8.73
N ILE A 380 30.42 17.42 -9.42
CA ILE A 380 31.83 17.55 -9.79
C ILE A 380 32.01 18.72 -10.75
N GLU A 381 31.06 18.92 -11.64
CA GLU A 381 31.01 20.03 -12.59
C GLU A 381 30.09 21.12 -12.02
N SER A 382 30.61 22.29 -11.72
CA SER A 382 29.92 23.38 -11.01
C SER A 382 28.73 23.98 -11.78
N ASP A 383 28.66 23.80 -13.08
CA ASP A 383 27.54 24.22 -13.95
C ASP A 383 26.31 23.30 -13.87
N LYS A 384 26.47 22.09 -13.35
CA LYS A 384 25.38 21.09 -13.23
C LYS A 384 24.51 21.21 -11.97
N VAL A 385 24.64 22.27 -11.18
CA VAL A 385 23.84 22.44 -9.94
C VAL A 385 22.33 22.44 -10.20
N SER A 386 21.90 23.08 -11.31
CA SER A 386 20.47 23.08 -11.69
C SER A 386 19.97 21.68 -12.07
N GLU A 387 20.77 20.90 -12.80
CA GLU A 387 20.43 19.52 -13.17
C GLU A 387 20.32 18.63 -11.93
N VAL A 388 21.24 18.78 -10.96
CA VAL A 388 21.18 18.06 -9.68
C VAL A 388 19.91 18.42 -8.91
N ARG A 389 19.51 19.70 -8.88
CA ARG A 389 18.24 20.12 -8.24
C ARG A 389 17.04 19.44 -8.87
N ASP A 390 16.98 19.44 -10.19
CA ASP A 390 15.87 18.84 -10.93
C ASP A 390 15.82 17.32 -10.75
N ALA A 391 16.98 16.66 -10.76
CA ALA A 391 17.11 15.23 -10.50
C ALA A 391 16.67 14.87 -9.07
N LEU A 392 17.13 15.62 -8.05
CA LEU A 392 16.68 15.45 -6.66
C LEU A 392 15.16 15.67 -6.53
N GLY A 393 14.61 16.66 -7.22
CA GLY A 393 13.18 16.92 -7.30
C GLY A 393 12.42 15.73 -7.87
N LYS A 394 12.85 15.22 -9.03
CA LYS A 394 12.26 14.04 -9.67
C LYS A 394 12.38 12.77 -8.80
N LEU A 395 13.55 12.55 -8.21
CA LEU A 395 13.78 11.41 -7.34
C LEU A 395 12.88 11.43 -6.10
N ARG A 396 12.69 12.62 -5.50
CA ARG A 396 11.78 12.80 -4.36
C ARG A 396 10.32 12.48 -4.70
N LEU A 397 9.92 12.56 -5.97
CA LEU A 397 8.58 12.14 -6.41
C LEU A 397 8.37 10.62 -6.25
N SER A 398 9.42 9.84 -6.38
CA SER A 398 9.39 8.38 -6.21
C SER A 398 9.83 7.91 -4.83
N ASP A 399 10.53 8.77 -4.08
CA ASP A 399 11.07 8.49 -2.74
C ASP A 399 10.91 9.72 -1.84
N SER A 400 9.79 9.78 -1.14
CA SER A 400 9.49 10.89 -0.22
C SER A 400 10.26 10.84 1.10
N ALA A 401 11.10 9.82 1.31
CA ALA A 401 11.76 9.58 2.59
C ALA A 401 13.05 10.41 2.77
N PHE A 402 13.60 10.96 1.69
CA PHE A 402 14.75 11.87 1.82
C PHE A 402 14.34 13.34 1.70
N SER A 403 15.17 14.19 2.30
CA SER A 403 15.01 15.65 2.24
C SER A 403 16.28 16.28 1.66
N TYR A 404 16.16 17.45 1.01
CA TYR A 404 17.32 18.19 0.54
C TYR A 404 17.10 19.70 0.65
N LYS A 405 18.18 20.42 0.89
CA LYS A 405 18.24 21.88 0.93
C LYS A 405 19.50 22.37 0.21
N PRO A 406 19.45 23.47 -0.52
CA PRO A 406 20.67 24.05 -1.12
C PRO A 406 21.65 24.47 -0.04
N ILE A 407 22.93 24.21 -0.28
CA ILE A 407 24.05 24.66 0.54
C ILE A 407 25.15 25.21 -0.34
N SER A 408 26.06 25.98 0.26
CA SER A 408 27.28 26.50 -0.38
C SER A 408 28.47 26.20 0.50
N SER A 409 29.56 25.72 -0.10
CA SER A 409 30.84 25.46 0.54
C SER A 409 31.92 26.25 -0.15
N LEU A 410 32.84 26.86 0.62
CA LEU A 410 33.97 27.58 0.05
C LEU A 410 34.91 26.69 -0.77
N ALA A 411 35.00 25.41 -0.39
CA ALA A 411 35.89 24.46 -1.06
C ALA A 411 35.21 23.70 -2.22
N LEU A 412 33.89 23.42 -2.11
CA LEU A 412 33.15 22.53 -3.03
C LEU A 412 32.12 23.28 -3.89
N GLY A 413 31.97 24.58 -3.70
CA GLY A 413 30.98 25.38 -4.43
C GLY A 413 29.53 25.16 -3.94
N HIS A 414 28.59 25.18 -4.88
CA HIS A 414 27.17 25.02 -4.61
C HIS A 414 26.78 23.55 -4.67
N GLY A 415 25.96 23.09 -3.71
CA GLY A 415 25.48 21.72 -3.62
C GLY A 415 24.21 21.64 -2.79
N PHE A 416 23.91 20.44 -2.30
CA PHE A 416 22.69 20.16 -1.53
C PHE A 416 23.02 19.40 -0.25
N HIS A 417 22.50 19.89 0.87
CA HIS A 417 22.50 19.17 2.14
C HIS A 417 21.30 18.23 2.15
N CYS A 418 21.57 16.95 2.10
CA CYS A 418 20.56 15.89 1.99
C CYS A 418 20.47 15.12 3.30
N GLY A 419 19.23 14.82 3.72
CA GLY A 419 18.94 13.99 4.89
C GLY A 419 18.28 12.67 4.46
N PHE A 420 18.80 11.56 4.99
CA PHE A 420 18.42 10.18 4.64
C PHE A 420 18.03 9.38 5.88
N LEU A 421 17.31 8.27 5.69
CA LEU A 421 16.91 7.37 6.78
C LEU A 421 18.10 6.62 7.39
N GLY A 422 19.11 6.31 6.59
CA GLY A 422 20.33 5.61 6.97
C GLY A 422 21.38 5.66 5.87
N LEU A 423 22.52 4.99 6.10
CA LEU A 423 23.65 4.98 5.17
C LEU A 423 23.31 4.26 3.87
N LEU A 424 22.67 3.10 3.95
CA LEU A 424 22.25 2.34 2.75
C LEU A 424 21.28 3.16 1.90
N HIS A 425 20.33 3.87 2.52
CA HIS A 425 19.43 4.76 1.81
C HIS A 425 20.18 5.87 1.07
N ALA A 426 21.19 6.48 1.71
CA ALA A 426 22.04 7.51 1.09
C ALA A 426 22.80 6.95 -0.13
N GLU A 427 23.39 5.77 -0.02
CA GLU A 427 24.08 5.09 -1.12
C GLU A 427 23.14 4.79 -2.30
N VAL A 428 21.95 4.25 -2.01
CA VAL A 428 20.95 3.95 -3.04
C VAL A 428 20.54 5.22 -3.78
N VAL A 429 20.28 6.32 -3.07
CA VAL A 429 19.91 7.60 -3.70
C VAL A 429 21.05 8.13 -4.58
N GLN A 430 22.30 8.07 -4.12
CA GLN A 430 23.46 8.47 -4.92
C GLN A 430 23.60 7.61 -6.18
N GLU A 431 23.46 6.30 -6.04
CA GLU A 431 23.54 5.37 -7.17
C GLU A 431 22.43 5.61 -8.19
N ARG A 432 21.21 5.91 -7.72
CA ARG A 432 20.11 6.31 -8.60
C ARG A 432 20.38 7.62 -9.32
N LEU A 433 20.92 8.62 -8.64
CA LEU A 433 21.32 9.90 -9.27
C LEU A 433 22.36 9.69 -10.37
N SER A 434 23.30 8.79 -10.15
CA SER A 434 24.31 8.44 -11.15
C SER A 434 23.71 7.66 -12.33
N ARG A 435 22.93 6.60 -12.07
CA ARG A 435 22.43 5.69 -13.13
C ARG A 435 21.24 6.25 -13.91
N GLU A 436 20.29 6.88 -13.21
CA GLU A 436 19.04 7.36 -13.83
C GLU A 436 19.21 8.74 -14.47
N PHE A 437 20.11 9.59 -13.93
CA PHE A 437 20.27 10.97 -14.38
C PHE A 437 21.67 11.28 -14.92
N GLY A 438 22.62 10.33 -14.87
CA GLY A 438 23.99 10.53 -15.37
C GLY A 438 24.82 11.54 -14.55
N LEU A 439 24.44 11.77 -13.28
CA LEU A 439 25.05 12.77 -12.42
C LEU A 439 26.13 12.16 -11.53
N ASN A 440 27.37 12.64 -11.70
CA ASN A 440 28.47 12.27 -10.83
C ASN A 440 28.60 13.30 -9.71
N LEU A 441 28.37 12.85 -8.47
CA LEU A 441 28.31 13.70 -7.30
C LEU A 441 29.44 13.34 -6.31
N LEU A 442 30.02 14.37 -5.71
CA LEU A 442 30.90 14.24 -4.56
C LEU A 442 30.02 14.25 -3.30
N ALA A 443 30.10 13.18 -2.51
CA ALA A 443 29.43 13.10 -1.23
C ALA A 443 30.42 13.47 -0.09
N THR A 444 29.95 14.29 0.86
CA THR A 444 30.75 14.54 2.08
C THR A 444 30.64 13.36 3.03
N ALA A 445 31.49 13.35 4.07
CA ALA A 445 31.33 12.40 5.17
C ALA A 445 29.93 12.53 5.80
N PRO A 446 29.27 11.39 6.14
CA PRO A 446 27.95 11.41 6.77
C PRO A 446 28.01 12.03 8.18
N THR A 447 26.99 12.82 8.50
CA THR A 447 26.79 13.43 9.81
C THR A 447 25.44 13.07 10.39
N VAL A 448 25.28 13.24 11.71
CA VAL A 448 24.01 13.00 12.41
C VAL A 448 23.59 14.26 13.16
N GLU A 449 22.31 14.40 13.44
CA GLU A 449 21.80 15.52 14.24
C GLU A 449 22.11 15.30 15.72
N TYR A 450 22.72 16.26 16.37
CA TYR A 450 22.99 16.27 17.81
C TYR A 450 22.06 17.24 18.53
N LYS A 451 21.43 16.79 19.62
CA LYS A 451 20.68 17.64 20.55
C LYS A 451 21.49 17.88 21.82
N ILE A 452 21.99 19.10 21.98
CA ILE A 452 22.70 19.50 23.17
C ILE A 452 21.72 20.09 24.17
N LYS A 453 21.60 19.46 25.36
CA LYS A 453 20.87 20.03 26.51
C LYS A 453 21.85 20.74 27.40
N ILE A 454 21.79 22.06 27.44
CA ILE A 454 22.55 22.85 28.40
C ILE A 454 21.80 22.85 29.73
N LYS A 455 22.38 22.23 30.76
CA LYS A 455 21.85 22.30 32.10
C LYS A 455 22.26 23.67 32.67
N ASN A 456 21.30 24.59 32.83
CA ASN A 456 21.57 25.83 33.52
C ASN A 456 22.04 25.49 34.95
N GLN A 457 23.34 25.67 35.21
CA GLN A 457 23.82 25.78 36.60
C GLN A 457 23.32 27.11 37.10
N ARG A 458 22.43 27.06 38.14
CA ARG A 458 22.19 28.20 39.00
C ARG A 458 23.28 28.27 40.06
#